data_b2a065e482fe77f5b9fd8d60e6ced6f5
#
_entry.id   b2a065e482fe77f5b9fd8d60e6ced6f5
#
_cell.length_a   1.000
_cell.length_b   1.000
_cell.length_c   1.000
_cell.angle_alpha   90.00
_cell.angle_beta   90.00
_cell.angle_gamma   90.00
#
_symmetry.space_group_name_H-M   'P 1'
#
loop_
_entity.id
_entity.type
_entity.pdbx_description
1 polymer ?
#
loop_
_entity_poly.entity_id
_entity_poly.type
_entity_poly.pdbx_seq_one_letter_code
_entity_poly.pdbx_strand_id
1 'polypeptide(L)'
;MTPGPLRLTVNANATELNDVPSGERLLDTLRWRIGLKGTKDGCRTGGCGACTVLIDGKSSLSCLTLTHDVDGASVTTIEGVGADPVGAKVRAAFEAAGALQCGYCTPGFVMALTGLLKERGRAIPLAELLEDLGGNLCRCTGYVTIVRAATMAHAEAP
;
A
#
# COMPACT_ATOMS: atom_id res chain seq x y z
N MET A 1 -19.57 25.49 -9.31
CA MET A 1 -19.70 24.32 -10.18
C MET A 1 -19.31 23.12 -9.34
N THR A 2 -20.24 22.21 -9.05
CA THR A 2 -19.88 20.91 -8.43
C THR A 2 -19.04 20.14 -9.44
N PRO A 3 -17.84 19.66 -9.09
CA PRO A 3 -17.07 18.81 -9.98
C PRO A 3 -17.89 17.56 -10.31
N GLY A 4 -17.75 17.06 -11.54
CA GLY A 4 -18.42 15.83 -11.96
C GLY A 4 -17.99 14.63 -11.12
N PRO A 5 -18.64 13.45 -11.31
CA PRO A 5 -18.27 12.25 -10.59
C PRO A 5 -16.83 11.84 -10.91
N LEU A 6 -16.06 11.45 -9.88
CA LEU A 6 -14.74 10.86 -10.04
C LEU A 6 -14.86 9.37 -10.37
N ARG A 7 -13.99 8.87 -11.24
CA ARG A 7 -13.99 7.47 -11.66
C ARG A 7 -12.64 6.84 -11.41
N LEU A 8 -12.59 5.88 -10.51
CA LEU A 8 -11.40 5.12 -10.17
C LEU A 8 -11.61 3.64 -10.48
N THR A 9 -10.52 2.92 -10.69
CA THR A 9 -10.56 1.46 -10.60
C THR A 9 -9.94 1.06 -9.27
N VAL A 10 -10.73 0.54 -8.33
CA VAL A 10 -10.23 0.14 -7.00
C VAL A 10 -10.27 -1.37 -6.86
N ASN A 11 -9.11 -2.00 -6.68
CA ASN A 11 -8.97 -3.47 -6.61
C ASN A 11 -9.67 -4.17 -7.78
N ALA A 12 -9.41 -3.69 -9.02
CA ALA A 12 -10.00 -4.14 -10.27
C ALA A 12 -11.52 -3.86 -10.43
N ASN A 13 -12.16 -3.17 -9.50
CA ASN A 13 -13.57 -2.80 -9.58
C ASN A 13 -13.72 -1.34 -10.00
N ALA A 14 -14.49 -1.08 -11.05
CA ALA A 14 -14.86 0.29 -11.42
C ALA A 14 -15.66 0.94 -10.29
N THR A 15 -15.24 2.11 -9.86
CA THR A 15 -15.82 2.83 -8.73
C THR A 15 -16.11 4.26 -9.15
N GLU A 16 -17.34 4.70 -9.00
CA GLU A 16 -17.77 6.07 -9.24
C GLU A 16 -18.07 6.75 -7.90
N LEU A 17 -17.51 7.93 -7.69
CA LEU A 17 -17.64 8.70 -6.46
C LEU A 17 -18.28 10.05 -6.76
N ASN A 18 -19.42 10.30 -6.13
CA ASN A 18 -20.13 11.57 -6.22
C ASN A 18 -19.83 12.45 -5.00
N ASP A 19 -19.88 13.75 -5.18
CA ASP A 19 -19.79 14.75 -4.10
C ASP A 19 -18.52 14.59 -3.23
N VAL A 20 -17.37 14.33 -3.87
CA VAL A 20 -16.09 14.27 -3.18
C VAL A 20 -15.57 15.68 -2.95
N PRO A 21 -15.36 16.13 -1.70
CA PRO A 21 -14.76 17.42 -1.41
C PRO A 21 -13.36 17.56 -2.04
N SER A 22 -13.02 18.74 -2.55
CA SER A 22 -11.73 18.98 -3.21
C SER A 22 -10.50 18.70 -2.33
N GLY A 23 -10.64 18.83 -1.02
CA GLY A 23 -9.57 18.55 -0.05
C GLY A 23 -9.60 17.13 0.54
N GLU A 24 -10.49 16.25 0.06
CA GLU A 24 -10.61 14.90 0.60
C GLU A 24 -9.40 14.05 0.18
N ARG A 25 -8.76 13.42 1.16
CA ARG A 25 -7.61 12.54 0.94
C ARG A 25 -8.07 11.16 0.49
N LEU A 26 -7.29 10.53 -0.39
CA LEU A 26 -7.56 9.17 -0.85
C LEU A 26 -7.70 8.17 0.30
N LEU A 27 -6.93 8.34 1.38
CA LEU A 27 -7.06 7.55 2.61
C LEU A 27 -8.49 7.58 3.17
N ASP A 28 -9.09 8.76 3.24
CA ASP A 28 -10.44 8.94 3.80
C ASP A 28 -11.49 8.35 2.87
N THR A 29 -11.35 8.56 1.57
CA THR A 29 -12.21 7.96 0.54
C THR A 29 -12.19 6.44 0.60
N LEU A 30 -10.99 5.82 0.62
CA LEU A 30 -10.86 4.36 0.70
C LEU A 30 -11.53 3.81 1.96
N ARG A 31 -11.32 4.45 3.12
CA ARG A 31 -11.78 3.95 4.42
C ARG A 31 -13.25 4.21 4.70
N TRP A 32 -13.77 5.39 4.30
CA TRP A 32 -15.07 5.84 4.76
C TRP A 32 -16.15 5.85 3.67
N ARG A 33 -15.77 6.09 2.39
CA ARG A 33 -16.72 6.01 1.29
C ARG A 33 -16.80 4.63 0.68
N ILE A 34 -15.63 3.98 0.46
CA ILE A 34 -15.56 2.65 -0.17
C ILE A 34 -15.61 1.52 0.88
N GLY A 35 -15.21 1.80 2.13
CA GLY A 35 -15.24 0.83 3.23
C GLY A 35 -14.00 -0.08 3.31
N LEU A 36 -12.94 0.20 2.54
CA LEU A 36 -11.68 -0.55 2.54
C LEU A 36 -10.80 -0.10 3.71
N LYS A 37 -10.94 -0.74 4.86
CA LYS A 37 -10.30 -0.34 6.13
C LYS A 37 -8.91 -0.97 6.34
N GLY A 38 -8.44 -1.79 5.42
CA GLY A 38 -7.10 -2.39 5.46
C GLY A 38 -5.99 -1.34 5.32
N THR A 39 -6.19 -0.31 4.50
CA THR A 39 -5.33 0.88 4.47
C THR A 39 -5.46 1.64 5.78
N LYS A 40 -4.34 1.81 6.53
CA LYS A 40 -4.37 2.30 7.92
C LYS A 40 -4.08 3.79 8.04
N ASP A 41 -4.78 4.42 8.98
CA ASP A 41 -4.61 5.83 9.34
C ASP A 41 -3.64 5.94 10.53
N GLY A 42 -2.35 6.14 10.26
CA GLY A 42 -1.33 6.21 11.32
C GLY A 42 -0.97 7.66 11.71
N CYS A 43 -0.33 8.41 10.82
CA CYS A 43 0.22 9.72 11.13
C CYS A 43 -0.40 10.90 10.37
N ARG A 44 -1.00 10.67 9.21
CA ARG A 44 -1.53 11.69 8.27
C ARG A 44 -0.52 12.74 7.79
N THR A 45 0.77 12.50 8.01
CA THR A 45 1.87 13.43 7.67
C THR A 45 2.92 12.83 6.75
N GLY A 46 2.68 11.59 6.26
CA GLY A 46 3.63 10.89 5.37
C GLY A 46 4.78 10.17 6.08
N GLY A 47 4.90 10.25 7.40
CA GLY A 47 6.07 9.76 8.14
C GLY A 47 6.03 8.28 8.55
N CYS A 48 4.90 7.56 8.43
CA CYS A 48 4.80 6.21 8.99
C CYS A 48 4.55 5.08 7.98
N GLY A 49 4.16 5.39 6.75
CA GLY A 49 3.89 4.40 5.69
C GLY A 49 2.67 3.49 5.87
N ALA A 50 1.91 3.59 6.98
CA ALA A 50 0.78 2.70 7.25
C ALA A 50 -0.36 2.82 6.23
N CYS A 51 -0.43 3.94 5.53
CA CYS A 51 -1.44 4.25 4.52
C CYS A 51 -1.00 3.97 3.07
N THR A 52 0.10 3.26 2.87
CA THR A 52 0.62 2.95 1.53
C THR A 52 -0.40 2.13 0.74
N VAL A 53 -0.61 2.55 -0.51
CA VAL A 53 -1.39 1.87 -1.56
C VAL A 53 -0.57 1.85 -2.84
N LEU A 54 -1.02 1.11 -3.87
CA LEU A 54 -0.44 1.26 -5.21
C LEU A 54 -1.39 2.10 -6.05
N ILE A 55 -0.86 3.16 -6.68
CA ILE A 55 -1.56 3.95 -7.70
C ILE A 55 -0.85 3.67 -9.02
N ASP A 56 -1.57 3.12 -9.99
CA ASP A 56 -1.02 2.66 -11.27
C ASP A 56 0.24 1.78 -11.10
N GLY A 57 0.20 0.92 -10.07
CA GLY A 57 1.27 -0.01 -9.74
C GLY A 57 2.41 0.56 -8.89
N LYS A 58 2.45 1.87 -8.61
CA LYS A 58 3.51 2.54 -7.84
C LYS A 58 3.08 2.82 -6.41
N SER A 59 3.99 2.59 -5.46
CA SER A 59 3.76 2.87 -4.04
C SER A 59 3.49 4.36 -3.79
N SER A 60 2.39 4.65 -3.12
CA SER A 60 1.96 6.01 -2.83
C SER A 60 1.33 6.12 -1.44
N LEU A 61 1.51 7.26 -0.79
CA LEU A 61 0.94 7.52 0.54
C LEU A 61 -0.45 8.14 0.41
N SER A 62 -1.49 7.35 0.60
CA SER A 62 -2.88 7.80 0.43
C SER A 62 -3.28 8.95 1.36
N CYS A 63 -2.59 9.14 2.48
CA CYS A 63 -2.83 10.28 3.38
C CYS A 63 -2.29 11.62 2.85
N LEU A 64 -1.41 11.60 1.84
CA LEU A 64 -0.88 12.81 1.17
C LEU A 64 -1.42 12.99 -0.25
N THR A 65 -2.19 12.05 -0.75
CA THR A 65 -2.80 12.06 -2.08
C THR A 65 -4.23 12.57 -1.97
N LEU A 66 -4.62 13.55 -2.76
CA LEU A 66 -6.02 13.97 -2.87
C LEU A 66 -6.78 12.98 -3.76
N THR A 67 -8.05 12.73 -3.44
CA THR A 67 -8.88 11.80 -4.23
C THR A 67 -9.06 12.29 -5.66
N HIS A 68 -9.12 13.60 -5.86
CA HIS A 68 -9.21 14.22 -7.19
C HIS A 68 -7.97 14.00 -8.06
N ASP A 69 -6.78 13.86 -7.46
CA ASP A 69 -5.52 13.66 -8.19
C ASP A 69 -5.42 12.26 -8.83
N VAL A 70 -6.30 11.34 -8.44
CA VAL A 70 -6.32 9.95 -8.92
C VAL A 70 -7.56 9.63 -9.76
N ASP A 71 -8.25 10.65 -10.31
CA ASP A 71 -9.34 10.44 -11.26
C ASP A 71 -8.84 9.66 -12.49
N GLY A 72 -9.52 8.60 -12.86
CA GLY A 72 -9.12 7.68 -13.93
C GLY A 72 -8.04 6.66 -13.56
N ALA A 73 -7.41 6.77 -12.40
CA ALA A 73 -6.32 5.88 -11.99
C ALA A 73 -6.79 4.52 -11.47
N SER A 74 -5.86 3.56 -11.46
CA SER A 74 -6.02 2.26 -10.81
C SER A 74 -5.39 2.26 -9.42
N VAL A 75 -6.20 2.04 -8.39
CA VAL A 75 -5.77 1.99 -6.99
C VAL A 75 -5.86 0.56 -6.48
N THR A 76 -4.74 0.01 -6.02
CA THR A 76 -4.71 -1.30 -5.34
C THR A 76 -4.45 -1.10 -3.86
N THR A 77 -5.30 -1.67 -3.03
CA THR A 77 -5.16 -1.70 -1.56
C THR A 77 -4.78 -3.10 -1.08
N ILE A 78 -4.50 -3.23 0.21
CA ILE A 78 -4.16 -4.53 0.82
C ILE A 78 -5.25 -5.60 0.60
N GLU A 79 -6.50 -5.20 0.48
CA GLU A 79 -7.61 -6.13 0.22
C GLU A 79 -7.51 -6.75 -1.18
N GLY A 80 -6.98 -6.02 -2.15
CA GLY A 80 -6.84 -6.49 -3.54
C GLY A 80 -5.45 -7.03 -3.90
N VAL A 81 -4.43 -6.80 -3.07
CA VAL A 81 -3.03 -7.11 -3.40
C VAL A 81 -2.77 -8.60 -3.66
N GLY A 82 -3.58 -9.49 -3.09
CA GLY A 82 -3.46 -10.93 -3.28
C GLY A 82 -3.82 -11.43 -4.69
N ALA A 83 -4.49 -10.60 -5.50
CA ALA A 83 -4.75 -10.91 -6.92
C ALA A 83 -3.51 -10.64 -7.81
N ASP A 84 -2.55 -9.87 -7.33
CA ASP A 84 -1.28 -9.62 -8.00
C ASP A 84 -0.27 -10.73 -7.62
N PRO A 85 0.40 -11.38 -8.58
CA PRO A 85 1.34 -12.48 -8.28
C PRO A 85 2.49 -12.07 -7.36
N VAL A 86 3.01 -10.84 -7.48
CA VAL A 86 4.07 -10.31 -6.60
C VAL A 86 3.49 -10.06 -5.21
N GLY A 87 2.31 -9.42 -5.14
CA GLY A 87 1.62 -9.15 -3.89
C GLY A 87 1.26 -10.42 -3.11
N ALA A 88 0.83 -11.47 -3.82
CA ALA A 88 0.56 -12.77 -3.21
C ALA A 88 1.81 -13.38 -2.56
N LYS A 89 2.97 -13.32 -3.24
CA LYS A 89 4.26 -13.79 -2.70
C LYS A 89 4.70 -12.97 -1.50
N VAL A 90 4.58 -11.64 -1.56
CA VAL A 90 4.91 -10.76 -0.43
C VAL A 90 4.05 -11.12 0.79
N ARG A 91 2.74 -11.30 0.62
CA ARG A 91 1.85 -11.73 1.71
C ARG A 91 2.28 -13.06 2.30
N ALA A 92 2.53 -14.06 1.45
CA ALA A 92 2.98 -15.39 1.90
C ALA A 92 4.30 -15.31 2.69
N ALA A 93 5.24 -14.46 2.27
CA ALA A 93 6.49 -14.24 2.99
C ALA A 93 6.27 -13.61 4.38
N PHE A 94 5.34 -12.63 4.50
CA PHE A 94 4.98 -12.04 5.80
C PHE A 94 4.32 -13.06 6.74
N GLU A 95 3.45 -13.91 6.22
CA GLU A 95 2.83 -15.01 6.98
C GLU A 95 3.88 -16.03 7.44
N ALA A 96 4.73 -16.52 6.54
CA ALA A 96 5.75 -17.51 6.82
C ALA A 96 6.83 -17.01 7.80
N ALA A 97 7.18 -15.72 7.73
CA ALA A 97 8.14 -15.11 8.65
C ALA A 97 7.54 -14.75 10.02
N GLY A 98 6.22 -14.84 10.20
CA GLY A 98 5.53 -14.32 11.38
C GLY A 98 5.71 -12.81 11.54
N ALA A 99 5.75 -12.06 10.42
CA ALA A 99 6.11 -10.65 10.39
C ALA A 99 4.96 -9.73 10.80
N LEU A 100 4.21 -10.14 11.83
CA LEU A 100 3.12 -9.36 12.39
C LEU A 100 2.96 -9.63 13.89
N GLN A 101 2.59 -8.60 14.64
CA GLN A 101 2.13 -8.69 16.02
C GLN A 101 0.75 -8.04 16.12
N CYS A 102 0.67 -6.71 16.34
CA CYS A 102 -0.62 -6.04 16.32
C CYS A 102 -1.26 -5.95 14.91
N GLY A 103 -0.47 -6.10 13.85
CA GLY A 103 -0.91 -6.10 12.45
C GLY A 103 -1.18 -4.72 11.86
N TYR A 104 -1.05 -3.63 12.64
CA TYR A 104 -1.42 -2.30 12.17
C TYR A 104 -0.53 -1.77 11.03
N CYS A 105 0.78 -1.97 11.11
CA CYS A 105 1.73 -1.53 10.07
C CYS A 105 1.82 -2.51 8.88
N THR A 106 1.38 -3.75 9.06
CA THR A 106 1.58 -4.84 8.08
C THR A 106 1.02 -4.50 6.69
N PRO A 107 -0.20 -3.95 6.54
CA PRO A 107 -0.69 -3.56 5.23
C PRO A 107 0.25 -2.58 4.50
N GLY A 108 0.74 -1.57 5.20
CA GLY A 108 1.66 -0.58 4.63
C GLY A 108 2.97 -1.20 4.14
N PHE A 109 3.58 -2.09 4.93
CA PHE A 109 4.80 -2.80 4.53
C PHE A 109 4.56 -3.72 3.33
N VAL A 110 3.47 -4.48 3.32
CA VAL A 110 3.12 -5.37 2.20
C VAL A 110 2.94 -4.56 0.92
N MET A 111 2.22 -3.44 0.97
CA MET A 111 2.00 -2.59 -0.20
C MET A 111 3.30 -1.94 -0.68
N ALA A 112 4.13 -1.40 0.22
CA ALA A 112 5.41 -0.79 -0.13
C ALA A 112 6.35 -1.79 -0.79
N LEU A 113 6.54 -2.96 -0.16
CA LEU A 113 7.39 -4.02 -0.70
C LEU A 113 6.87 -4.55 -2.05
N THR A 114 5.55 -4.71 -2.20
CA THR A 114 4.95 -5.12 -3.47
C THR A 114 5.27 -4.11 -4.57
N GLY A 115 5.11 -2.81 -4.31
CA GLY A 115 5.43 -1.76 -5.28
C GLY A 115 6.90 -1.77 -5.68
N LEU A 116 7.81 -1.85 -4.73
CA LEU A 116 9.26 -1.91 -4.98
C LEU A 116 9.65 -3.12 -5.83
N LEU A 117 9.13 -4.30 -5.50
CA LEU A 117 9.43 -5.52 -6.25
C LEU A 117 8.78 -5.57 -7.63
N LYS A 118 7.64 -4.91 -7.83
CA LYS A 118 7.03 -4.74 -9.17
C LYS A 118 7.84 -3.81 -10.05
N GLU A 119 8.39 -2.75 -9.48
CA GLU A 119 9.15 -1.75 -10.23
C GLU A 119 10.55 -2.24 -10.58
N ARG A 120 11.23 -2.91 -9.67
CA ARG A 120 12.67 -3.21 -9.76
C ARG A 120 13.01 -4.71 -9.73
N GLY A 121 12.07 -5.57 -9.37
CA GLY A 121 12.26 -7.01 -9.28
C GLY A 121 13.45 -7.40 -8.40
N ARG A 122 14.09 -8.54 -8.73
CA ARG A 122 15.32 -8.99 -8.05
C ARG A 122 16.57 -8.16 -8.38
N ALA A 123 16.46 -7.25 -9.36
CA ALA A 123 17.60 -6.40 -9.72
C ALA A 123 17.95 -5.37 -8.63
N ILE A 124 17.00 -5.04 -7.74
CA ILE A 124 17.28 -4.18 -6.59
C ILE A 124 18.19 -4.93 -5.58
N PRO A 125 19.35 -4.37 -5.16
CA PRO A 125 20.12 -4.95 -4.09
C PRO A 125 19.31 -5.03 -2.79
N LEU A 126 19.43 -6.14 -2.04
CA LEU A 126 18.65 -6.34 -0.81
C LEU A 126 18.86 -5.19 0.20
N ALA A 127 20.08 -4.67 0.33
CA ALA A 127 20.36 -3.55 1.23
C ALA A 127 19.55 -2.30 0.84
N GLU A 128 19.50 -1.97 -0.44
CA GLU A 128 18.73 -0.83 -0.96
C GLU A 128 17.22 -1.04 -0.77
N LEU A 129 16.72 -2.26 -1.03
CA LEU A 129 15.32 -2.62 -0.76
C LEU A 129 14.95 -2.37 0.72
N LEU A 130 15.83 -2.73 1.65
CA LEU A 130 15.59 -2.53 3.08
C LEU A 130 15.66 -1.05 3.48
N GLU A 131 16.53 -0.26 2.85
CA GLU A 131 16.56 1.20 3.01
C GLU A 131 15.26 1.86 2.51
N ASP A 132 14.79 1.47 1.33
CA ASP A 132 13.54 1.99 0.76
C ASP A 132 12.30 1.65 1.63
N LEU A 133 12.33 0.52 2.35
CA LEU A 133 11.31 0.17 3.33
C LEU A 133 11.39 0.97 4.64
N GLY A 134 12.46 1.72 4.86
CA GLY A 134 12.66 2.55 6.05
C GLY A 134 11.60 3.64 6.27
N GLY A 135 10.86 4.00 5.23
CA GLY A 135 9.68 4.89 5.32
C GLY A 135 8.46 4.27 6.02
N ASN A 136 8.48 2.96 6.28
CA ASN A 136 7.41 2.26 6.97
C ASN A 136 7.80 1.97 8.43
N LEU A 137 6.97 2.39 9.39
CA LEU A 137 7.27 2.27 10.81
C LEU A 137 6.48 1.13 11.48
N CYS A 138 7.20 0.33 12.27
CA CYS A 138 6.62 -0.67 13.16
C CYS A 138 7.07 -0.44 14.60
N ARG A 139 6.13 -0.39 15.55
CA ARG A 139 6.44 -0.21 16.98
C ARG A 139 6.61 -1.53 17.75
N CYS A 140 6.20 -2.64 17.16
CA CYS A 140 6.03 -3.92 17.87
C CYS A 140 7.15 -4.92 17.62
N THR A 141 7.55 -5.13 16.34
CA THR A 141 8.37 -6.28 15.92
C THR A 141 9.88 -6.09 16.07
N GLY A 142 10.35 -4.86 16.32
CA GLY A 142 11.77 -4.54 16.21
C GLY A 142 12.35 -4.78 14.81
N TYR A 143 11.48 -4.88 13.80
CA TYR A 143 11.79 -5.08 12.37
C TYR A 143 12.41 -6.44 12.00
N VAL A 144 12.87 -7.26 12.93
CA VAL A 144 13.58 -8.53 12.64
C VAL A 144 12.76 -9.44 11.72
N THR A 145 11.51 -9.69 12.07
CA THR A 145 10.64 -10.55 11.26
C THR A 145 10.20 -9.89 9.94
N ILE A 146 10.08 -8.56 9.91
CA ILE A 146 9.77 -7.80 8.70
C ILE A 146 10.94 -7.86 7.71
N VAL A 147 12.17 -7.67 8.18
CA VAL A 147 13.38 -7.82 7.35
C VAL A 147 13.47 -9.24 6.80
N ARG A 148 13.20 -10.26 7.63
CA ARG A 148 13.16 -11.65 7.17
C ARG A 148 12.11 -11.85 6.07
N ALA A 149 10.90 -11.33 6.24
CA ALA A 149 9.85 -11.41 5.23
C ALA A 149 10.24 -10.72 3.92
N ALA A 150 10.84 -9.52 4.01
CA ALA A 150 11.32 -8.79 2.85
C ALA A 150 12.42 -9.56 2.10
N THR A 151 13.36 -10.19 2.82
CA THR A 151 14.41 -11.03 2.24
C THR A 151 13.81 -12.24 1.52
N MET A 152 12.83 -12.92 2.12
CA MET A 152 12.15 -14.06 1.50
C MET A 152 11.41 -13.64 0.23
N ALA A 153 10.63 -12.57 0.28
CA ALA A 153 9.90 -12.07 -0.87
C ALA A 153 10.83 -11.61 -2.00
N HIS A 154 11.95 -10.96 -1.68
CA HIS A 154 12.97 -10.55 -2.64
C HIS A 154 13.59 -11.76 -3.35
N ALA A 155 13.87 -12.85 -2.65
CA ALA A 155 14.43 -14.07 -3.24
C ALA A 155 13.49 -14.73 -4.27
N GLU A 156 12.18 -14.52 -4.15
CA GLU A 156 11.15 -15.06 -5.03
C GLU A 156 10.61 -14.03 -6.05
N ALA A 157 11.13 -12.82 -6.06
CA ALA A 157 10.72 -11.76 -7.00
C ALA A 157 11.10 -12.12 -8.44
N PRO A 158 10.35 -11.61 -9.44
CA PRO A 158 10.62 -11.84 -10.86
C PRO A 158 11.96 -11.21 -11.31
#